data_1cc6f81ee8d7908140c46fa9a6a03c20
#
_entry.id   1cc6f81ee8d7908140c46fa9a6a03c20
#
_cell.length_a   1.000
_cell.length_b   1.000
_cell.length_c   1.000
_cell.angle_alpha   90.00
_cell.angle_beta   90.00
_cell.angle_gamma   90.00
#
_symmetry.space_group_name_H-M   'P 1'
#
loop_
_entity.id
_entity.type
_entity.pdbx_description
1 polymer ?
#
loop_
_entity_poly.entity_id
_entity_poly.type
_entity_poly.pdbx_seq_one_letter_code
_entity_poly.pdbx_strand_id
1 'polypeptide(L)'
;MKKKLCVAAIMAASASAAMAGGLLTNTNQNATFLRNPSRNASIAIDGVYSNPAGIAFLPQGFHLSASWQAAFQKRLMDVNNPLFGLNSDGKGASRTFEGTTKAPVIPSLQAAYVINDKWSVSANFAVAGGGGKCEFEQGLPMFEELIGGSLAKVGAGYSFNQNLTGEQYVFGLQLGATYKVTESFSVFGGVRGIMANCAYEGAIANIKANGLNAAEYKVLSDQAA
;
A
#
# COMPACT_ATOMS: atom_id res chain seq x y z
N MET A 1 -22.48 26.29 -27.83
CA MET A 1 -21.66 25.10 -28.16
C MET A 1 -20.33 25.05 -27.40
N LYS A 2 -19.53 26.12 -27.35
CA LYS A 2 -18.19 26.13 -26.70
C LYS A 2 -18.20 25.73 -25.22
N LYS A 3 -19.19 26.20 -24.42
CA LYS A 3 -19.30 25.84 -22.99
C LYS A 3 -19.57 24.36 -22.75
N LYS A 4 -20.39 23.70 -23.61
CA LYS A 4 -20.67 22.27 -23.50
C LYS A 4 -19.45 21.42 -23.88
N LEU A 5 -18.63 21.91 -24.81
CA LEU A 5 -17.40 21.24 -25.22
C LEU A 5 -16.33 21.29 -24.12
N CYS A 6 -16.20 22.43 -23.43
CA CYS A 6 -15.29 22.56 -22.27
C CYS A 6 -15.70 21.64 -21.10
N VAL A 7 -16.99 21.54 -20.81
CA VAL A 7 -17.48 20.62 -19.76
C VAL A 7 -17.23 19.16 -20.14
N ALA A 8 -17.48 18.79 -21.40
CA ALA A 8 -17.19 17.45 -21.88
C ALA A 8 -15.68 17.12 -21.86
N ALA A 9 -14.83 18.07 -22.20
CA ALA A 9 -13.37 17.90 -22.12
C ALA A 9 -12.87 17.75 -20.68
N ILE A 10 -13.41 18.51 -19.73
CA ILE A 10 -13.10 18.38 -18.31
C ILE A 10 -13.58 17.04 -17.76
N MET A 11 -14.78 16.59 -18.15
CA MET A 11 -15.30 15.28 -17.75
C MET A 11 -14.49 14.13 -18.36
N ALA A 12 -14.05 14.24 -19.60
CA ALA A 12 -13.18 13.24 -20.24
C ALA A 12 -11.77 13.21 -19.59
N ALA A 13 -11.21 14.34 -19.21
CA ALA A 13 -9.94 14.42 -18.51
C ALA A 13 -10.03 13.87 -17.07
N SER A 14 -11.18 14.04 -16.39
CA SER A 14 -11.41 13.46 -15.07
C SER A 14 -11.71 11.96 -15.11
N ALA A 15 -12.30 11.46 -16.20
CA ALA A 15 -12.56 10.04 -16.37
C ALA A 15 -11.27 9.21 -16.58
N SER A 16 -10.26 9.78 -17.22
CA SER A 16 -8.94 9.14 -17.34
C SER A 16 -8.16 9.06 -16.01
N ALA A 17 -8.48 9.92 -15.04
CA ALA A 17 -7.91 9.88 -13.69
C ALA A 17 -8.61 8.87 -12.76
N ALA A 18 -9.75 8.30 -13.18
CA ALA A 18 -10.53 7.34 -12.40
C ALA A 18 -10.13 5.87 -12.63
N MET A 19 -8.94 5.60 -13.15
CA MET A 19 -8.33 4.26 -13.17
C MET A 19 -7.88 3.92 -11.74
N ALA A 20 -8.83 3.63 -10.88
CA ALA A 20 -8.59 3.13 -9.53
C ALA A 20 -8.08 1.68 -9.61
N GLY A 21 -6.81 1.51 -9.92
CA GLY A 21 -6.10 0.25 -9.72
C GLY A 21 -5.91 0.00 -8.22
N GLY A 22 -5.90 -1.24 -7.78
CA GLY A 22 -5.87 -1.68 -6.39
C GLY A 22 -4.61 -1.34 -5.57
N LEU A 23 -3.71 -0.49 -6.05
CA LEU A 23 -2.57 0.02 -5.30
C LEU A 23 -2.96 1.33 -4.62
N LEU A 24 -2.82 1.37 -3.29
CA LEU A 24 -2.97 2.61 -2.53
C LEU A 24 -1.81 3.56 -2.85
N THR A 25 -2.06 4.52 -3.73
CA THR A 25 -1.06 5.47 -4.21
C THR A 25 -1.29 6.90 -3.71
N ASN A 26 -2.25 7.09 -2.80
CA ASN A 26 -2.68 8.40 -2.33
C ASN A 26 -2.42 8.63 -0.84
N THR A 27 -1.53 7.86 -0.23
CA THR A 27 -1.11 8.11 1.13
C THR A 27 0.04 9.11 1.16
N ASN A 28 0.02 10.00 2.14
CA ASN A 28 1.14 10.87 2.44
C ASN A 28 1.73 10.46 3.79
N GLN A 29 2.91 9.89 3.76
CA GLN A 29 3.57 9.35 4.94
C GLN A 29 4.48 10.38 5.62
N ASN A 30 4.16 11.68 5.55
CA ASN A 30 4.91 12.66 6.32
C ASN A 30 4.41 12.76 7.77
N ALA A 31 5.27 13.24 8.67
CA ALA A 31 4.98 13.30 10.09
C ALA A 31 3.81 14.26 10.41
N THR A 32 3.62 15.32 9.64
CA THR A 32 2.51 16.27 9.82
C THR A 32 1.18 15.63 9.48
N PHE A 33 1.11 14.87 8.38
CA PHE A 33 -0.09 14.14 8.00
C PHE A 33 -0.46 13.07 9.03
N LEU A 34 0.51 12.33 9.55
CA LEU A 34 0.23 11.30 10.56
C LEU A 34 -0.28 11.88 11.87
N ARG A 35 0.21 13.07 12.25
CA ARG A 35 -0.29 13.77 13.42
C ARG A 35 -1.70 14.31 13.24
N ASN A 36 -2.03 14.78 12.05
CA ASN A 36 -3.34 15.29 11.68
C ASN A 36 -3.61 15.04 10.20
N PRO A 37 -4.42 14.01 9.85
CA PRO A 37 -4.70 13.65 8.46
C PRO A 37 -5.62 14.64 7.73
N SER A 38 -6.29 15.55 8.43
CA SER A 38 -7.13 16.60 7.83
C SER A 38 -6.26 17.72 7.22
N ARG A 39 -5.56 17.41 6.12
CA ARG A 39 -4.60 18.33 5.49
C ARG A 39 -5.07 18.95 4.16
N ASN A 40 -6.29 18.64 3.70
CA ASN A 40 -6.79 19.09 2.40
C ASN A 40 -6.89 20.60 2.24
N ALA A 41 -7.02 21.34 3.35
CA ALA A 41 -7.03 22.81 3.37
C ALA A 41 -5.75 23.39 3.99
N SER A 42 -4.69 22.63 4.10
CA SER A 42 -3.44 23.12 4.68
C SER A 42 -2.80 24.20 3.82
N ILE A 43 -2.51 25.35 4.43
CA ILE A 43 -1.67 26.42 3.88
C ILE A 43 -0.33 26.36 4.62
N ALA A 44 0.41 25.29 4.44
CA ALA A 44 1.72 25.04 5.01
C ALA A 44 2.55 24.24 4.01
N ILE A 45 3.85 24.06 4.28
CA ILE A 45 4.74 23.37 3.34
C ILE A 45 4.30 21.94 3.00
N ASP A 46 3.65 21.24 3.90
CA ASP A 46 3.08 19.92 3.64
C ASP A 46 1.88 19.95 2.67
N GLY A 47 1.31 21.13 2.44
CA GLY A 47 0.30 21.38 1.40
C GLY A 47 0.83 21.07 0.00
N VAL A 48 2.14 21.02 -0.24
CA VAL A 48 2.73 20.60 -1.53
C VAL A 48 2.14 19.27 -2.02
N TYR A 49 1.82 18.36 -1.12
CA TYR A 49 1.18 17.09 -1.46
C TYR A 49 -0.36 17.19 -1.48
N SER A 50 -0.96 17.69 -0.40
CA SER A 50 -2.40 17.57 -0.14
C SER A 50 -3.21 18.74 -0.69
N ASN A 51 -2.63 19.96 -0.76
CA ASN A 51 -3.23 21.19 -1.24
C ASN A 51 -2.20 22.08 -1.94
N PRO A 52 -1.63 21.65 -3.08
CA PRO A 52 -0.55 22.39 -3.71
C PRO A 52 -0.95 23.78 -4.21
N ALA A 53 -2.24 24.05 -4.43
CA ALA A 53 -2.73 25.39 -4.71
C ALA A 53 -2.56 26.32 -3.50
N GLY A 54 -2.63 25.80 -2.27
CA GLY A 54 -2.43 26.57 -1.03
C GLY A 54 -1.03 27.14 -0.85
N ILE A 55 -0.03 26.62 -1.60
CA ILE A 55 1.36 27.10 -1.56
C ILE A 55 1.49 28.56 -2.00
N ALA A 56 0.59 29.04 -2.86
CA ALA A 56 0.56 30.46 -3.28
C ALA A 56 0.33 31.46 -2.13
N PHE A 57 -0.11 30.99 -0.97
CA PHE A 57 -0.41 31.82 0.20
C PHE A 57 0.69 31.72 1.27
N LEU A 58 1.78 31.00 1.02
CA LEU A 58 2.97 31.05 1.87
C LEU A 58 3.73 32.35 1.67
N PRO A 59 4.54 32.76 2.64
CA PRO A 59 5.45 33.90 2.48
C PRO A 59 6.39 33.71 1.28
N GLN A 60 6.82 34.81 0.66
CA GLN A 60 7.78 34.76 -0.43
C GLN A 60 9.11 34.16 0.06
N GLY A 61 9.72 33.31 -0.79
CA GLY A 61 10.99 32.67 -0.50
C GLY A 61 10.94 31.15 -0.58
N PHE A 62 11.98 30.52 -0.07
CA PHE A 62 12.15 29.08 -0.10
C PHE A 62 11.61 28.41 1.18
N HIS A 63 10.82 27.35 1.00
CA HIS A 63 10.26 26.54 2.06
C HIS A 63 10.69 25.10 1.87
N LEU A 64 11.13 24.46 2.94
CA LEU A 64 11.58 23.07 2.93
C LEU A 64 11.03 22.34 4.15
N SER A 65 10.57 21.12 3.93
CA SER A 65 10.22 20.17 4.98
C SER A 65 10.80 18.80 4.64
N ALA A 66 11.51 18.23 5.60
CA ALA A 66 12.00 16.87 5.52
C ALA A 66 11.50 16.11 6.75
N SER A 67 11.00 14.92 6.55
CA SER A 67 10.62 14.02 7.63
C SER A 67 11.01 12.59 7.30
N TRP A 68 11.25 11.84 8.35
CA TRP A 68 11.56 10.43 8.27
C TRP A 68 10.80 9.71 9.37
N GLN A 69 10.35 8.50 9.07
CA GLN A 69 9.65 7.63 10.00
C GLN A 69 10.20 6.22 9.92
N ALA A 70 10.02 5.47 11.00
CA ALA A 70 10.24 4.04 11.06
C ALA A 70 8.97 3.38 11.59
N ALA A 71 8.51 2.34 10.93
CA ALA A 71 7.33 1.58 11.34
C ALA A 71 7.69 0.11 11.57
N PHE A 72 7.32 -0.39 12.74
CA PHE A 72 7.43 -1.79 13.11
C PHE A 72 6.08 -2.26 13.62
N GLN A 73 5.50 -3.25 12.97
CA GLN A 73 4.15 -3.70 13.25
C GLN A 73 4.10 -5.22 13.36
N LYS A 74 3.27 -5.69 14.28
CA LYS A 74 2.80 -7.08 14.35
C LYS A 74 1.35 -7.12 13.92
N ARG A 75 1.02 -8.10 13.09
CA ARG A 75 -0.34 -8.39 12.65
C ARG A 75 -0.69 -9.77 13.14
N LEU A 76 -1.70 -9.85 13.98
CA LEU A 76 -2.21 -11.11 14.52
C LEU A 76 -3.54 -11.42 13.83
N MET A 77 -3.69 -12.63 13.37
CA MET A 77 -4.93 -13.15 12.78
C MET A 77 -5.35 -14.36 13.59
N ASP A 78 -6.32 -14.18 14.47
CA ASP A 78 -6.90 -15.24 15.27
C ASP A 78 -8.03 -15.89 14.48
N VAL A 79 -7.89 -17.16 14.18
CA VAL A 79 -8.85 -17.93 13.38
C VAL A 79 -9.25 -19.19 14.15
N ASN A 80 -10.54 -19.44 14.20
CA ASN A 80 -11.11 -20.70 14.69
C ASN A 80 -11.78 -21.42 13.52
N ASN A 81 -11.14 -22.48 13.05
CA ASN A 81 -11.64 -23.30 11.95
C ASN A 81 -11.47 -24.78 12.30
N PRO A 82 -12.55 -25.58 12.37
CA PRO A 82 -12.47 -27.01 12.67
C PRO A 82 -11.52 -27.79 11.75
N LEU A 83 -11.34 -27.34 10.51
CA LEU A 83 -10.42 -27.92 9.54
C LEU A 83 -8.97 -27.93 10.09
N PHE A 84 -8.56 -26.87 10.79
CA PHE A 84 -7.22 -26.75 11.34
C PHE A 84 -6.92 -27.79 12.41
N GLY A 85 -7.97 -28.31 13.06
CA GLY A 85 -7.86 -29.42 14.01
C GLY A 85 -7.41 -30.75 13.38
N LEU A 86 -7.55 -30.89 12.05
CA LEU A 86 -7.07 -32.04 11.29
C LEU A 86 -5.58 -31.97 10.95
N ASN A 87 -4.94 -30.82 11.15
CA ASN A 87 -3.50 -30.68 10.95
C ASN A 87 -2.75 -31.37 12.08
N SER A 88 -1.86 -32.30 11.72
CA SER A 88 -1.10 -33.12 12.66
C SER A 88 -0.01 -32.37 13.43
N ASP A 89 0.03 -31.03 13.36
CA ASP A 89 0.98 -30.19 14.08
C ASP A 89 0.62 -29.99 15.57
N GLY A 90 -0.55 -30.48 16.01
CA GLY A 90 -0.99 -30.47 17.42
C GLY A 90 -1.52 -29.11 17.92
N LYS A 91 -1.63 -28.10 17.05
CA LYS A 91 -2.07 -26.76 17.49
C LYS A 91 -3.59 -26.59 17.63
N GLY A 92 -4.38 -27.56 17.13
CA GLY A 92 -5.84 -27.56 17.23
C GLY A 92 -6.55 -26.63 16.25
N ALA A 93 -7.85 -26.43 16.45
CA ALA A 93 -8.72 -25.67 15.56
C ALA A 93 -8.57 -24.14 15.70
N SER A 94 -8.18 -23.66 16.87
CA SER A 94 -7.95 -22.24 17.12
C SER A 94 -6.48 -21.92 16.97
N ARG A 95 -6.15 -20.98 16.06
CA ARG A 95 -4.76 -20.60 15.73
C ARG A 95 -4.61 -19.12 15.59
N THR A 96 -3.43 -18.63 15.96
CA THR A 96 -2.98 -17.26 15.69
C THR A 96 -1.88 -17.31 14.64
N PHE A 97 -2.08 -16.61 13.54
CA PHE A 97 -1.06 -16.39 12.52
C PHE A 97 -0.44 -15.01 12.76
N GLU A 98 0.88 -14.97 12.90
CA GLU A 98 1.61 -13.73 13.14
C GLU A 98 2.30 -13.27 11.86
N GLY A 99 2.06 -11.99 11.50
CA GLY A 99 2.81 -11.28 10.47
C GLY A 99 3.64 -10.16 11.10
N THR A 100 4.91 -10.08 10.75
CA THR A 100 5.81 -9.01 11.17
C THR A 100 6.09 -8.08 10.01
N THR A 101 5.82 -6.79 10.19
CA THR A 101 6.11 -5.76 9.18
C THR A 101 7.21 -4.85 9.66
N LYS A 102 8.22 -4.63 8.81
CA LYS A 102 9.36 -3.75 9.07
C LYS A 102 9.49 -2.75 7.92
N ALA A 103 9.37 -1.47 8.24
CA ALA A 103 9.63 -0.36 7.34
C ALA A 103 10.52 0.67 8.07
N PRO A 104 11.83 0.45 8.12
CA PRO A 104 12.75 1.26 8.94
C PRO A 104 12.95 2.68 8.40
N VAL A 105 12.69 2.90 7.12
CA VAL A 105 12.90 4.21 6.49
C VAL A 105 11.70 4.55 5.60
N ILE A 106 10.92 5.53 6.03
CA ILE A 106 9.79 6.10 5.29
C ILE A 106 10.07 7.59 5.11
N PRO A 107 10.75 7.99 4.02
CA PRO A 107 11.14 9.37 3.81
C PRO A 107 10.00 10.22 3.26
N SER A 108 10.01 11.51 3.58
CA SER A 108 9.19 12.52 2.93
C SER A 108 9.97 13.84 2.85
N LEU A 109 10.04 14.39 1.64
CA LEU A 109 10.71 15.64 1.35
C LEU A 109 9.75 16.53 0.57
N GLN A 110 9.53 17.75 1.06
CA GLN A 110 8.65 18.72 0.43
C GLN A 110 9.38 20.05 0.32
N ALA A 111 9.40 20.60 -0.88
CA ALA A 111 10.01 21.87 -1.18
C ALA A 111 9.05 22.77 -1.93
N ALA A 112 9.07 24.06 -1.64
CA ALA A 112 8.35 25.08 -2.39
C ALA A 112 9.18 26.34 -2.49
N TYR A 113 9.04 27.04 -3.59
CA TYR A 113 9.63 28.36 -3.78
C TYR A 113 8.55 29.33 -4.26
N VAL A 114 8.19 30.26 -3.37
CA VAL A 114 7.27 31.35 -3.72
C VAL A 114 8.11 32.45 -4.37
N ILE A 115 8.00 32.53 -5.71
CA ILE A 115 8.84 33.41 -6.54
C ILE A 115 8.40 34.89 -6.37
N ASN A 116 7.11 35.12 -6.39
CA ASN A 116 6.51 36.43 -6.23
C ASN A 116 5.04 36.27 -5.80
N ASP A 117 4.30 37.37 -5.75
CA ASP A 117 2.90 37.43 -5.29
C ASP A 117 1.93 36.57 -6.13
N LYS A 118 2.35 36.09 -7.31
CA LYS A 118 1.50 35.32 -8.22
C LYS A 118 2.00 33.91 -8.51
N TRP A 119 3.31 33.67 -8.50
CA TRP A 119 3.87 32.41 -8.94
C TRP A 119 4.64 31.70 -7.83
N SER A 120 4.36 30.43 -7.68
CA SER A 120 5.17 29.52 -6.87
C SER A 120 5.36 28.18 -7.59
N VAL A 121 6.46 27.51 -7.27
CA VAL A 121 6.77 26.16 -7.74
C VAL A 121 6.95 25.25 -6.55
N SER A 122 6.66 23.98 -6.74
CA SER A 122 6.76 23.01 -5.65
C SER A 122 7.17 21.63 -6.12
N ALA A 123 7.83 20.91 -5.22
CA ALA A 123 8.27 19.54 -5.39
C ALA A 123 7.97 18.72 -4.14
N ASN A 124 7.53 17.48 -4.33
CA ASN A 124 7.34 16.52 -3.25
C ASN A 124 7.91 15.17 -3.65
N PHE A 125 8.68 14.59 -2.74
CA PHE A 125 9.10 13.19 -2.81
C PHE A 125 8.70 12.50 -1.52
N ALA A 126 7.92 11.43 -1.62
CA ALA A 126 7.45 10.69 -0.44
C ALA A 126 7.09 9.25 -0.80
N VAL A 127 6.96 8.43 0.23
CA VAL A 127 6.28 7.14 0.10
C VAL A 127 4.80 7.42 -0.13
N ALA A 128 4.32 7.13 -1.35
CA ALA A 128 2.95 7.35 -1.78
C ALA A 128 2.03 6.16 -1.47
N GLY A 129 2.60 5.03 -1.07
CA GLY A 129 1.83 3.83 -0.73
C GLY A 129 2.72 2.65 -0.35
N GLY A 130 2.08 1.52 -0.12
CA GLY A 130 2.75 0.31 0.30
C GLY A 130 2.80 0.16 1.83
N GLY A 131 3.31 -0.98 2.28
CA GLY A 131 3.35 -1.35 3.70
C GLY A 131 4.73 -1.82 4.17
N GLY A 132 5.76 -1.63 3.37
CA GLY A 132 7.07 -2.18 3.65
C GLY A 132 7.13 -3.69 3.37
N LYS A 133 8.04 -4.38 4.04
CA LYS A 133 8.17 -5.84 3.99
C LYS A 133 7.38 -6.46 5.12
N CYS A 134 6.49 -7.40 4.79
CA CYS A 134 5.70 -8.17 5.74
C CYS A 134 6.05 -9.65 5.61
N GLU A 135 6.39 -10.28 6.72
CA GLU A 135 6.79 -11.69 6.79
C GLU A 135 5.79 -12.46 7.65
N PHE A 136 5.21 -13.50 7.08
CA PHE A 136 4.35 -14.47 7.75
C PHE A 136 5.07 -15.82 7.78
N GLU A 137 5.84 -16.06 8.82
CA GLU A 137 6.63 -17.30 8.96
C GLU A 137 5.75 -18.56 9.08
N GLN A 138 4.53 -18.39 9.53
CA GLN A 138 3.54 -19.48 9.64
C GLN A 138 2.54 -19.47 8.49
N GLY A 139 2.80 -18.66 7.43
CA GLY A 139 1.90 -18.47 6.31
C GLY A 139 0.63 -17.72 6.66
N LEU A 140 -0.42 -17.97 5.89
CA LEU A 140 -1.73 -17.35 6.05
C LEU A 140 -2.81 -18.41 6.27
N PRO A 141 -3.89 -18.09 7.03
CA PRO A 141 -5.04 -18.97 7.21
C PRO A 141 -5.60 -19.50 5.89
N MET A 142 -5.63 -18.63 4.87
CA MET A 142 -6.17 -18.95 3.55
C MET A 142 -5.44 -20.13 2.88
N PHE A 143 -4.12 -20.22 3.01
CA PHE A 143 -3.37 -21.35 2.45
C PHE A 143 -3.71 -22.65 3.19
N GLU A 144 -3.89 -22.58 4.50
CA GLU A 144 -4.30 -23.74 5.28
C GLU A 144 -5.71 -24.19 4.94
N GLU A 145 -6.63 -23.27 4.69
CA GLU A 145 -7.98 -23.60 4.22
C GLU A 145 -7.98 -24.26 2.86
N LEU A 146 -7.23 -23.73 1.90
CA LEU A 146 -7.16 -24.27 0.54
C LEU A 146 -6.50 -25.65 0.50
N ILE A 147 -5.34 -25.79 1.10
CA ILE A 147 -4.54 -27.02 1.04
C ILE A 147 -5.08 -28.05 2.00
N GLY A 148 -5.30 -27.66 3.27
CA GLY A 148 -5.87 -28.53 4.28
C GLY A 148 -7.25 -29.02 3.90
N GLY A 149 -8.10 -28.17 3.32
CA GLY A 149 -9.41 -28.55 2.82
C GLY A 149 -9.37 -29.52 1.63
N SER A 150 -8.35 -29.45 0.79
CA SER A 150 -8.13 -30.41 -0.29
C SER A 150 -7.64 -31.75 0.26
N LEU A 151 -6.68 -31.73 1.17
CA LEU A 151 -6.08 -32.93 1.78
C LEU A 151 -7.06 -33.66 2.71
N ALA A 152 -7.89 -32.92 3.44
CA ALA A 152 -8.91 -33.51 4.33
C ALA A 152 -10.00 -34.29 3.59
N LYS A 153 -10.18 -34.08 2.29
CA LYS A 153 -11.12 -34.86 1.45
C LYS A 153 -10.61 -36.25 1.13
N VAL A 154 -9.31 -36.45 1.16
CA VAL A 154 -8.64 -37.70 0.76
C VAL A 154 -7.95 -38.44 1.90
N GLY A 155 -7.84 -37.81 3.07
CA GLY A 155 -7.19 -38.40 4.24
C GLY A 155 -7.76 -37.91 5.56
N ALA A 156 -7.47 -38.63 6.63
CA ALA A 156 -7.97 -38.34 7.97
C ALA A 156 -7.21 -37.23 8.71
N GLY A 157 -6.16 -36.70 8.12
CA GLY A 157 -5.37 -35.61 8.68
C GLY A 157 -4.29 -35.18 7.70
N TYR A 158 -3.70 -34.01 7.94
CA TYR A 158 -2.69 -33.45 7.06
C TYR A 158 -1.59 -32.72 7.85
N SER A 159 -0.50 -32.43 7.22
CA SER A 159 0.51 -31.47 7.69
C SER A 159 1.26 -30.87 6.52
N PHE A 160 1.69 -29.63 6.64
CA PHE A 160 2.59 -28.94 5.72
C PHE A 160 3.22 -27.74 6.40
N ASN A 161 4.30 -27.26 5.83
CA ASN A 161 4.91 -26.01 6.23
C ASN A 161 4.54 -24.94 5.20
N GLN A 162 4.29 -23.74 5.68
CA GLN A 162 3.97 -22.60 4.83
C GLN A 162 4.68 -21.35 5.34
N ASN A 163 5.08 -20.49 4.42
CA ASN A 163 5.52 -19.15 4.71
C ASN A 163 5.05 -18.19 3.59
N LEU A 164 4.98 -16.93 3.91
CA LEU A 164 4.70 -15.87 2.93
C LEU A 164 5.49 -14.63 3.31
N THR A 165 6.15 -14.06 2.31
CA THR A 165 6.77 -12.74 2.40
C THR A 165 6.15 -11.85 1.34
N GLY A 166 5.69 -10.67 1.74
CA GLY A 166 5.19 -9.64 0.84
C GLY A 166 5.98 -8.36 1.03
N GLU A 167 6.43 -7.77 -0.07
CA GLU A 167 7.14 -6.49 -0.07
C GLU A 167 6.43 -5.55 -1.02
N GLN A 168 6.10 -4.36 -0.54
CA GLN A 168 5.46 -3.34 -1.35
C GLN A 168 5.97 -1.95 -0.96
N TYR A 169 6.69 -1.31 -1.88
CA TYR A 169 7.12 0.07 -1.77
C TYR A 169 6.62 0.87 -2.96
N VAL A 170 5.95 1.98 -2.68
CA VAL A 170 5.46 2.89 -3.70
C VAL A 170 5.98 4.28 -3.41
N PHE A 171 6.90 4.75 -4.24
CA PHE A 171 7.45 6.10 -4.15
C PHE A 171 6.76 7.03 -5.14
N GLY A 172 6.51 8.27 -4.73
CA GLY A 172 5.93 9.31 -5.55
C GLY A 172 6.80 10.54 -5.62
N LEU A 173 7.02 11.03 -6.83
CA LEU A 173 7.63 12.34 -7.09
C LEU A 173 6.59 13.24 -7.74
N GLN A 174 6.31 14.40 -7.16
CA GLN A 174 5.41 15.41 -7.71
C GLN A 174 6.17 16.70 -7.93
N LEU A 175 5.95 17.31 -9.10
CA LEU A 175 6.47 18.62 -9.46
C LEU A 175 5.33 19.45 -10.02
N GLY A 176 5.29 20.74 -9.71
CA GLY A 176 4.27 21.61 -10.27
C GLY A 176 4.47 23.08 -9.96
N ALA A 177 3.57 23.87 -10.54
CA ALA A 177 3.51 25.31 -10.35
C ALA A 177 2.11 25.73 -9.90
N THR A 178 2.07 26.74 -9.06
CA THR A 178 0.83 27.35 -8.57
C THR A 178 0.77 28.79 -9.05
N TYR A 179 -0.40 29.21 -9.50
CA TYR A 179 -0.69 30.59 -9.87
C TYR A 179 -1.80 31.15 -8.98
N LYS A 180 -1.48 32.24 -8.29
CA LYS A 180 -2.43 33.00 -7.48
C LYS A 180 -3.24 33.92 -8.39
N VAL A 181 -4.50 33.61 -8.59
CA VAL A 181 -5.41 34.38 -9.47
C VAL A 181 -5.91 35.63 -8.76
N THR A 182 -6.35 35.46 -7.49
CA THR A 182 -6.80 36.54 -6.61
C THR A 182 -6.23 36.36 -5.21
N GLU A 183 -6.52 37.27 -4.29
CA GLU A 183 -6.11 37.14 -2.88
C GLU A 183 -6.71 35.92 -2.16
N SER A 184 -7.75 35.30 -2.72
CA SER A 184 -8.46 34.16 -2.12
C SER A 184 -8.52 32.93 -3.02
N PHE A 185 -8.00 33.01 -4.26
CA PHE A 185 -8.12 31.94 -5.24
C PHE A 185 -6.81 31.71 -5.98
N SER A 186 -6.38 30.45 -6.02
CA SER A 186 -5.20 29.97 -6.73
C SER A 186 -5.50 28.68 -7.46
N VAL A 187 -4.69 28.38 -8.49
CA VAL A 187 -4.76 27.16 -9.27
C VAL A 187 -3.39 26.50 -9.32
N PHE A 188 -3.38 25.17 -9.30
CA PHE A 188 -2.16 24.37 -9.41
C PHE A 188 -2.20 23.51 -10.65
N GLY A 189 -1.07 23.42 -11.34
CA GLY A 189 -0.83 22.48 -12.43
C GLY A 189 0.50 21.76 -12.21
N GLY A 190 0.49 20.44 -12.36
CA GLY A 190 1.71 19.66 -12.11
C GLY A 190 1.60 18.23 -12.61
N VAL A 191 2.70 17.50 -12.45
CA VAL A 191 2.82 16.09 -12.79
C VAL A 191 3.26 15.30 -11.58
N ARG A 192 2.78 14.05 -11.48
CA ARG A 192 3.21 13.10 -10.47
C ARG A 192 3.64 11.81 -11.15
N GLY A 193 4.88 11.41 -10.90
CA GLY A 193 5.41 10.09 -11.24
C GLY A 193 5.31 9.18 -10.04
N ILE A 194 4.93 7.92 -10.26
CA ILE A 194 4.83 6.89 -9.22
C ILE A 194 5.68 5.70 -9.65
N MET A 195 6.53 5.24 -8.74
CA MET A 195 7.34 4.03 -8.90
C MET A 195 6.89 3.02 -7.85
N ALA A 196 6.33 1.90 -8.29
CA ALA A 196 5.90 0.80 -7.43
C ALA A 196 6.86 -0.38 -7.58
N ASN A 197 7.34 -0.89 -6.45
CA ASN A 197 8.04 -2.16 -6.37
C ASN A 197 7.24 -3.09 -5.47
N CYS A 198 6.78 -4.21 -6.03
CA CYS A 198 5.99 -5.20 -5.34
C CYS A 198 6.58 -6.58 -5.60
N ALA A 199 6.91 -7.29 -4.54
CA ALA A 199 7.38 -8.65 -4.58
C ALA A 199 6.61 -9.51 -3.58
N TYR A 200 6.18 -10.69 -4.01
CA TYR A 200 5.51 -11.65 -3.15
C TYR A 200 6.16 -13.01 -3.35
N GLU A 201 6.58 -13.60 -2.26
CA GLU A 201 7.16 -14.94 -2.23
C GLU A 201 6.40 -15.79 -1.23
N GLY A 202 5.91 -16.93 -1.68
CA GLY A 202 5.26 -17.91 -0.81
C GLY A 202 5.84 -19.29 -1.06
N ALA A 203 6.04 -20.06 -0.01
CA ALA A 203 6.45 -21.44 -0.14
C ALA A 203 5.54 -22.33 0.71
N ILE A 204 5.20 -23.47 0.13
CA ILE A 204 4.50 -24.55 0.79
C ILE A 204 5.35 -25.79 0.60
N ALA A 205 5.73 -26.41 1.71
CA ALA A 205 6.64 -27.54 1.72
C ALA A 205 6.21 -28.63 2.70
N ASN A 206 6.82 -29.82 2.56
CA ASN A 206 6.62 -30.96 3.47
C ASN A 206 5.14 -31.37 3.59
N ILE A 207 4.41 -31.32 2.49
CA ILE A 207 3.00 -31.68 2.46
C ILE A 207 2.88 -33.18 2.72
N LYS A 208 2.03 -33.55 3.71
CA LYS A 208 1.70 -34.94 4.04
C LYS A 208 0.20 -35.02 4.26
N ALA A 209 -0.40 -36.10 3.80
CA ALA A 209 -1.76 -36.46 4.11
C ALA A 209 -1.77 -37.88 4.70
N ASN A 210 -2.36 -38.03 5.87
CA ASN A 210 -2.45 -39.31 6.54
C ASN A 210 -3.44 -40.21 5.78
N GLY A 211 -3.02 -41.45 5.49
CA GLY A 211 -3.82 -42.41 4.78
C GLY A 211 -3.62 -42.43 3.25
N LEU A 212 -2.81 -41.52 2.69
CA LEU A 212 -2.42 -41.58 1.28
C LEU A 212 -1.16 -42.39 1.07
N ASN A 213 -1.14 -43.18 0.00
CA ASN A 213 0.09 -43.81 -0.47
C ASN A 213 0.92 -42.82 -1.32
N ALA A 214 2.20 -43.15 -1.56
CA ALA A 214 3.13 -42.25 -2.25
C ALA A 214 2.71 -41.92 -3.70
N ALA A 215 1.93 -42.78 -4.37
CA ALA A 215 1.46 -42.55 -5.72
C ALA A 215 0.28 -41.56 -5.76
N GLU A 216 -0.65 -41.68 -4.81
CA GLU A 216 -1.77 -40.73 -4.65
C GLU A 216 -1.28 -39.34 -4.28
N TYR A 217 -0.25 -39.27 -3.45
CA TYR A 217 0.39 -38.00 -3.06
C TYR A 217 1.03 -37.28 -4.28
N LYS A 218 1.69 -38.03 -5.17
CA LYS A 218 2.31 -37.48 -6.38
C LYS A 218 1.25 -36.87 -7.33
N VAL A 219 0.13 -37.52 -7.51
CA VAL A 219 -0.99 -37.01 -8.35
C VAL A 219 -1.52 -35.69 -7.82
N LEU A 220 -1.65 -35.53 -6.49
CA LEU A 220 -2.11 -34.28 -5.88
C LEU A 220 -1.08 -33.17 -5.99
N SER A 221 0.22 -33.48 -5.86
CA SER A 221 1.29 -32.48 -6.00
C SER A 221 1.43 -31.97 -7.44
N ASP A 222 1.25 -32.84 -8.42
CA ASP A 222 1.31 -32.52 -9.85
C ASP A 222 0.06 -31.73 -10.32
N GLN A 223 -1.05 -31.77 -9.60
CA GLN A 223 -2.23 -30.94 -9.86
C GLN A 223 -2.18 -29.57 -9.18
N ALA A 224 -1.28 -29.39 -8.22
CA ALA A 224 -1.12 -28.12 -7.48
C ALA A 224 0.04 -27.24 -8.01
N ALA A 225 0.84 -27.74 -8.95
CA ALA A 225 1.91 -27.07 -9.65
C ALA A 225 1.43 -26.46 -10.97
#